data_52eb79ddb2eb9493643f082de691c9ab
#
_entry.id   52eb79ddb2eb9493643f082de691c9ab
#
_cell.length_a   1.000
_cell.length_b   1.000
_cell.length_c   1.000
_cell.angle_alpha   90.00
_cell.angle_beta   90.00
_cell.angle_gamma   90.00
#
_symmetry.space_group_name_H-M   'P 1'
#
loop_
_entity.id
_entity.type
_entity.pdbx_description
1 polymer ?
#
loop_
_entity_poly.entity_id
_entity_poly.type
_entity_poly.pdbx_seq_one_letter_code
_entity_poly.pdbx_strand_id
1 'polypeptide(L)'
;MASVLLSDLSNSAYMKLALAHPGERPEVSTLYPCKSIEEFNGSVVDFLDAHDNPDLLGAAVSACGWEVEGGFSMPNHGYRMERKDLRELLNIQRLHIVNDCVSRAMAVERLFDSEVIKVCGGDGEDGLTKALIGSGRGLGVAGIVQDDLGNPTILPCEGGHADLATISPREASVFALLEARYGHVSRERVASINGLAEVYECLGRIDEGDTRRVNVAEVVALAHIGDARATEAISLCQGWLAAMASDTALMLGARSGVYLSGELLELIGELIDWKAFEARFTDKGRLTAYMQDIPVYLTRTADLELIGLTTLFR
;
A
#
# COMPACT_ATOMS: atom_id res chain seq x y z
N MET A 1 -15.99 26.75 -10.20
CA MET A 1 -15.77 25.61 -11.12
C MET A 1 -16.29 24.39 -10.41
N ALA A 2 -16.83 23.40 -11.13
CA ALA A 2 -17.30 22.18 -10.48
C ALA A 2 -16.10 21.42 -9.86
N SER A 3 -16.27 20.92 -8.65
CA SER A 3 -15.26 20.17 -7.91
C SER A 3 -15.51 18.66 -7.99
N VAL A 4 -14.55 17.87 -7.63
CA VAL A 4 -14.69 16.43 -7.40
C VAL A 4 -14.43 16.14 -5.94
N LEU A 5 -15.24 15.27 -5.34
CA LEU A 5 -15.02 14.78 -3.99
C LEU A 5 -14.12 13.56 -4.02
N LEU A 6 -13.06 13.57 -3.23
CA LEU A 6 -12.11 12.47 -3.08
C LEU A 6 -12.17 11.93 -1.66
N SER A 7 -12.26 10.60 -1.51
CA SER A 7 -12.30 9.92 -0.22
C SER A 7 -11.26 8.81 -0.18
N ASP A 8 -10.46 8.77 0.88
CA ASP A 8 -9.56 7.66 1.16
C ASP A 8 -10.01 6.90 2.41
N LEU A 9 -10.37 5.62 2.22
CA LEU A 9 -10.79 4.65 3.23
C LEU A 9 -9.79 3.48 3.35
N SER A 10 -8.52 3.72 3.13
CA SER A 10 -7.47 2.70 3.32
C SER A 10 -7.28 2.34 4.79
N ASN A 11 -7.66 3.23 5.72
CA ASN A 11 -7.66 3.00 7.16
C ASN A 11 -9.06 2.67 7.68
N SER A 12 -9.19 1.63 8.54
CA SER A 12 -10.48 1.18 9.07
C SER A 12 -11.03 2.00 10.27
N ALA A 13 -10.28 2.97 10.75
CA ALA A 13 -10.69 3.80 11.90
C ALA A 13 -11.04 5.23 11.50
N TYR A 14 -10.48 5.71 10.41
CA TYR A 14 -10.70 7.06 9.88
C TYR A 14 -10.64 7.08 8.36
N MET A 15 -11.14 8.13 7.79
CA MET A 15 -11.02 8.44 6.37
C MET A 15 -10.45 9.84 6.15
N LYS A 16 -9.91 10.08 4.98
CA LYS A 16 -9.55 11.41 4.51
C LYS A 16 -10.52 11.86 3.43
N LEU A 17 -10.92 13.11 3.49
CA LEU A 17 -11.74 13.78 2.46
C LEU A 17 -10.98 14.99 1.92
N ALA A 18 -11.06 15.19 0.62
CA ALA A 18 -10.55 16.38 -0.04
C ALA A 18 -11.41 16.75 -1.25
N LEU A 19 -11.37 18.01 -1.61
CA LEU A 19 -11.85 18.48 -2.92
C LEU A 19 -10.67 18.56 -3.89
N ALA A 20 -10.97 18.49 -5.18
CA ALA A 20 -10.04 18.80 -6.25
C ALA A 20 -10.79 19.37 -7.45
N HIS A 21 -10.11 20.17 -8.27
CA HIS A 21 -10.60 20.45 -9.61
C HIS A 21 -10.16 19.32 -10.57
N PRO A 22 -10.97 19.02 -11.60
CA PRO A 22 -10.63 17.99 -12.58
C PRO A 22 -9.22 18.15 -13.14
N GLY A 23 -8.43 17.10 -13.05
CA GLY A 23 -7.02 17.08 -13.52
C GLY A 23 -6.01 17.75 -12.60
N GLU A 24 -6.43 18.42 -11.54
CA GLU A 24 -5.55 19.06 -10.55
C GLU A 24 -5.25 18.14 -9.36
N ARG A 25 -4.31 18.51 -8.55
CA ARG A 25 -4.02 17.80 -7.29
C ARG A 25 -5.11 18.09 -6.26
N PRO A 26 -5.31 17.19 -5.27
CA PRO A 26 -6.27 17.44 -4.21
C PRO A 26 -5.86 18.67 -3.38
N GLU A 27 -6.85 19.38 -2.88
CA GLU A 27 -6.67 20.36 -1.82
C GLU A 27 -6.23 19.67 -0.51
N VAL A 28 -6.01 20.46 0.54
CA VAL A 28 -5.64 19.92 1.86
C VAL A 28 -6.72 18.95 2.33
N SER A 29 -6.33 17.73 2.63
CA SER A 29 -7.24 16.69 3.11
C SER A 29 -7.64 16.93 4.57
N THR A 30 -8.87 16.57 4.89
CA THR A 30 -9.41 16.59 6.27
C THR A 30 -9.68 15.18 6.75
N LEU A 31 -9.27 14.88 7.98
CA LEU A 31 -9.42 13.57 8.60
C LEU A 31 -10.74 13.50 9.38
N TYR A 32 -11.50 12.43 9.15
CA TYR A 32 -12.74 12.12 9.84
C TYR A 32 -12.72 10.70 10.42
N PRO A 33 -13.38 10.44 11.57
CA PRO A 33 -13.61 9.06 12.02
C PRO A 33 -14.52 8.33 11.00
N CYS A 34 -14.26 7.04 10.77
CA CYS A 34 -15.06 6.24 9.85
C CYS A 34 -15.03 4.75 10.24
N LYS A 35 -16.01 4.34 11.06
CA LYS A 35 -16.15 2.95 11.52
C LYS A 35 -17.41 2.27 10.98
N SER A 36 -18.31 3.04 10.36
CA SER A 36 -19.54 2.53 9.76
C SER A 36 -19.91 3.34 8.53
N ILE A 37 -20.87 2.83 7.76
CA ILE A 37 -21.40 3.53 6.58
C ILE A 37 -22.16 4.79 6.98
N GLU A 38 -22.80 4.80 8.14
CA GLU A 38 -23.50 5.98 8.67
C GLU A 38 -22.51 7.09 9.05
N GLU A 39 -21.38 6.73 9.70
CA GLU A 39 -20.31 7.69 9.98
C GLU A 39 -19.69 8.23 8.68
N PHE A 40 -19.47 7.35 7.69
CA PHE A 40 -19.01 7.79 6.36
C PHE A 40 -19.95 8.83 5.77
N ASN A 41 -21.25 8.52 5.68
CA ASN A 41 -22.25 9.41 5.10
C ASN A 41 -22.35 10.74 5.87
N GLY A 42 -22.36 10.71 7.21
CA GLY A 42 -22.40 11.90 8.04
C GLY A 42 -21.16 12.79 7.84
N SER A 43 -19.98 12.20 7.88
CA SER A 43 -18.73 12.94 7.69
C SER A 43 -18.60 13.55 6.29
N VAL A 44 -19.11 12.87 5.26
CA VAL A 44 -19.15 13.44 3.90
C VAL A 44 -20.06 14.66 3.83
N VAL A 45 -21.24 14.61 4.47
CA VAL A 45 -22.15 15.76 4.54
C VAL A 45 -21.51 16.91 5.31
N ASP A 46 -20.95 16.65 6.50
CA ASP A 46 -20.28 17.66 7.32
C ASP A 46 -19.09 18.31 6.57
N PHE A 47 -18.34 17.52 5.81
CA PHE A 47 -17.23 18.02 4.99
C PHE A 47 -17.74 18.96 3.88
N LEU A 48 -18.78 18.57 3.15
CA LEU A 48 -19.34 19.39 2.08
C LEU A 48 -19.98 20.68 2.63
N ASP A 49 -20.69 20.61 3.75
CA ASP A 49 -21.26 21.79 4.43
C ASP A 49 -20.15 22.79 4.84
N ALA A 50 -19.03 22.27 5.36
CA ALA A 50 -17.87 23.09 5.73
C ALA A 50 -17.17 23.75 4.53
N HIS A 51 -17.45 23.30 3.31
CA HIS A 51 -16.92 23.83 2.05
C HIS A 51 -18.01 24.51 1.18
N ASP A 52 -19.08 25.05 1.81
CA ASP A 52 -20.16 25.77 1.15
C ASP A 52 -20.91 24.94 0.09
N ASN A 53 -20.97 23.61 0.25
CA ASN A 53 -21.68 22.68 -0.64
C ASN A 53 -21.37 22.91 -2.13
N PRO A 54 -20.15 22.70 -2.59
CA PRO A 54 -19.77 22.98 -3.97
C PRO A 54 -20.53 22.07 -4.95
N ASP A 55 -20.78 22.57 -6.14
CA ASP A 55 -21.29 21.73 -7.23
C ASP A 55 -20.28 20.62 -7.56
N LEU A 56 -20.70 19.35 -7.41
CA LEU A 56 -19.87 18.19 -7.67
C LEU A 56 -20.04 17.66 -9.09
N LEU A 57 -18.93 17.57 -9.84
CA LEU A 57 -18.86 16.84 -11.11
C LEU A 57 -18.96 15.32 -10.87
N GLY A 58 -18.48 14.84 -9.73
CA GLY A 58 -18.45 13.45 -9.35
C GLY A 58 -17.68 13.22 -8.07
N ALA A 59 -17.54 11.94 -7.69
CA ALA A 59 -16.76 11.51 -6.56
C ALA A 59 -15.91 10.29 -6.88
N ALA A 60 -14.77 10.16 -6.18
CA ALA A 60 -13.95 8.97 -6.20
C ALA A 60 -13.58 8.53 -4.79
N VAL A 61 -13.64 7.23 -4.56
CA VAL A 61 -13.35 6.58 -3.29
C VAL A 61 -12.23 5.56 -3.48
N SER A 62 -11.19 5.67 -2.67
CA SER A 62 -10.16 4.66 -2.47
C SER A 62 -10.53 3.82 -1.27
N ALA A 63 -10.60 2.49 -1.40
CA ALA A 63 -11.01 1.62 -0.32
C ALA A 63 -10.28 0.27 -0.34
N CYS A 64 -9.99 -0.27 0.84
CA CYS A 64 -9.44 -1.61 1.00
C CYS A 64 -10.54 -2.66 0.81
N GLY A 65 -10.55 -3.33 -0.34
CA GLY A 65 -11.58 -4.30 -0.71
C GLY A 65 -11.66 -4.57 -2.20
N TRP A 66 -12.81 -5.09 -2.64
CA TRP A 66 -13.03 -5.46 -4.05
C TRP A 66 -14.46 -5.17 -4.53
N GLU A 67 -14.60 -5.08 -5.84
CA GLU A 67 -15.90 -4.90 -6.48
C GLU A 67 -16.84 -6.09 -6.26
N VAL A 68 -18.10 -5.79 -6.03
CA VAL A 68 -19.21 -6.73 -5.99
C VAL A 68 -20.38 -6.15 -6.80
N GLU A 69 -21.37 -6.98 -7.11
CA GLU A 69 -22.54 -6.52 -7.87
C GLU A 69 -23.21 -5.33 -7.16
N GLY A 70 -23.29 -4.20 -7.85
CA GLY A 70 -23.90 -2.95 -7.36
C GLY A 70 -23.08 -2.12 -6.38
N GLY A 71 -21.92 -2.60 -5.90
CA GLY A 71 -21.17 -1.90 -4.88
C GLY A 71 -19.72 -2.35 -4.71
N PHE A 72 -19.19 -2.10 -3.52
CA PHE A 72 -17.81 -2.43 -3.15
C PHE A 72 -17.78 -3.04 -1.74
N SER A 73 -17.20 -4.23 -1.60
CA SER A 73 -17.07 -4.94 -0.33
C SER A 73 -15.81 -4.49 0.40
N MET A 74 -15.95 -4.11 1.66
CA MET A 74 -14.87 -3.59 2.52
C MET A 74 -14.76 -4.45 3.78
N PRO A 75 -14.15 -5.65 3.71
CA PRO A 75 -14.14 -6.59 4.83
C PRO A 75 -13.45 -6.06 6.08
N ASN A 76 -12.40 -5.23 5.93
CA ASN A 76 -11.69 -4.62 7.05
C ASN A 76 -12.53 -3.55 7.79
N HIS A 77 -13.56 -3.02 7.14
CA HIS A 77 -14.52 -2.08 7.73
C HIS A 77 -15.78 -2.78 8.22
N GLY A 78 -16.02 -4.02 7.80
CA GLY A 78 -17.20 -4.79 8.17
C GLY A 78 -18.50 -4.38 7.49
N TYR A 79 -18.45 -3.54 6.42
CA TYR A 79 -19.61 -3.11 5.66
C TYR A 79 -19.33 -3.09 4.15
N ARG A 80 -20.40 -2.91 3.40
CA ARG A 80 -20.39 -2.75 1.95
C ARG A 80 -20.88 -1.36 1.58
N MET A 81 -20.26 -0.75 0.59
CA MET A 81 -20.66 0.54 0.02
C MET A 81 -21.49 0.30 -1.23
N GLU A 82 -22.73 0.75 -1.24
CA GLU A 82 -23.62 0.67 -2.39
C GLU A 82 -23.43 1.89 -3.30
N ARG A 83 -23.16 1.66 -4.59
CA ARG A 83 -22.92 2.75 -5.55
C ARG A 83 -24.15 3.64 -5.73
N LYS A 84 -25.36 3.04 -5.64
CA LYS A 84 -26.62 3.77 -5.77
C LYS A 84 -26.79 4.77 -4.64
N ASP A 85 -26.62 4.32 -3.41
CA ASP A 85 -26.84 5.14 -2.21
C ASP A 85 -25.88 6.33 -2.18
N LEU A 86 -24.61 6.10 -2.54
CA LEU A 86 -23.60 7.17 -2.58
C LEU A 86 -23.88 8.18 -3.72
N ARG A 87 -24.37 7.74 -4.88
CA ARG A 87 -24.79 8.66 -5.95
C ARG A 87 -25.98 9.49 -5.54
N GLU A 88 -26.94 8.91 -4.83
CA GLU A 88 -28.11 9.61 -4.31
C GLU A 88 -27.72 10.62 -3.23
N LEU A 89 -26.86 10.22 -2.27
CA LEU A 89 -26.38 11.10 -1.20
C LEU A 89 -25.68 12.34 -1.75
N LEU A 90 -24.83 12.18 -2.77
CA LEU A 90 -24.02 13.25 -3.34
C LEU A 90 -24.71 13.96 -4.52
N ASN A 91 -25.86 13.49 -4.95
CA ASN A 91 -26.56 13.96 -6.16
C ASN A 91 -25.65 14.00 -7.40
N ILE A 92 -24.89 12.92 -7.65
CA ILE A 92 -23.93 12.80 -8.75
C ILE A 92 -24.25 11.59 -9.64
N GLN A 93 -23.74 11.64 -10.88
CA GLN A 93 -23.77 10.49 -11.79
C GLN A 93 -22.42 9.77 -11.87
N ARG A 94 -21.32 10.54 -11.84
CA ARG A 94 -19.96 10.03 -12.00
C ARG A 94 -19.38 9.65 -10.65
N LEU A 95 -19.31 8.33 -10.39
CA LEU A 95 -18.76 7.76 -9.17
C LEU A 95 -17.78 6.65 -9.50
N HIS A 96 -16.57 6.78 -8.96
CA HIS A 96 -15.55 5.75 -9.01
C HIS A 96 -15.28 5.22 -7.59
N ILE A 97 -15.22 3.91 -7.43
CA ILE A 97 -14.73 3.26 -6.22
C ILE A 97 -13.64 2.30 -6.69
N VAL A 98 -12.44 2.46 -6.18
CA VAL A 98 -11.28 1.68 -6.58
C VAL A 98 -10.56 1.11 -5.35
N ASN A 99 -9.83 0.02 -5.54
CA ASN A 99 -8.96 -0.53 -4.49
C ASN A 99 -7.86 0.48 -4.13
N ASP A 100 -7.44 0.52 -2.85
CA ASP A 100 -6.45 1.46 -2.33
C ASP A 100 -5.06 1.29 -2.98
N CYS A 101 -4.64 0.07 -3.28
CA CYS A 101 -3.40 -0.17 -4.01
C CYS A 101 -3.48 0.35 -5.46
N VAL A 102 -4.63 0.23 -6.10
CA VAL A 102 -4.88 0.78 -7.45
C VAL A 102 -4.81 2.30 -7.43
N SER A 103 -5.44 2.96 -6.45
CA SER A 103 -5.37 4.42 -6.34
C SER A 103 -3.94 4.93 -6.09
N ARG A 104 -3.17 4.23 -5.24
CA ARG A 104 -1.73 4.53 -5.05
C ARG A 104 -0.93 4.38 -6.34
N ALA A 105 -1.19 3.32 -7.10
CA ALA A 105 -0.52 3.11 -8.39
C ALA A 105 -0.85 4.22 -9.41
N MET A 106 -2.10 4.69 -9.44
CA MET A 106 -2.51 5.84 -10.25
C MET A 106 -1.74 7.11 -9.91
N ALA A 107 -1.32 7.28 -8.65
CA ALA A 107 -0.59 8.45 -8.18
C ALA A 107 0.86 8.49 -8.69
N VAL A 108 1.48 7.35 -8.96
CA VAL A 108 2.93 7.27 -9.27
C VAL A 108 3.34 8.21 -10.40
N GLU A 109 2.51 8.35 -11.45
CA GLU A 109 2.79 9.23 -12.59
C GLU A 109 2.53 10.73 -12.28
N ARG A 110 2.09 11.05 -11.07
CA ARG A 110 1.78 12.42 -10.64
C ARG A 110 2.62 12.89 -9.45
N LEU A 111 3.55 12.05 -9.00
CA LEU A 111 4.45 12.40 -7.90
C LEU A 111 5.48 13.42 -8.36
N PHE A 112 5.78 14.37 -7.50
CA PHE A 112 6.92 15.26 -7.66
C PHE A 112 8.19 14.57 -7.16
N ASP A 113 9.36 14.99 -7.63
CA ASP A 113 10.66 14.47 -7.20
C ASP A 113 10.85 14.55 -5.67
N SER A 114 10.27 15.57 -5.03
CA SER A 114 10.30 15.73 -3.57
C SER A 114 9.44 14.73 -2.80
N GLU A 115 8.53 14.03 -3.47
CA GLU A 115 7.61 13.05 -2.87
C GLU A 115 8.10 11.61 -3.02
N VAL A 116 9.25 11.40 -3.62
CA VAL A 116 9.89 10.09 -3.78
C VAL A 116 11.35 10.15 -3.38
N ILE A 117 11.84 9.07 -2.80
CA ILE A 117 13.26 8.89 -2.50
C ILE A 117 13.72 7.59 -3.16
N LYS A 118 14.74 7.68 -4.01
CA LYS A 118 15.42 6.49 -4.50
C LYS A 118 16.22 5.88 -3.37
N VAL A 119 15.87 4.66 -3.00
CA VAL A 119 16.48 3.95 -1.85
C VAL A 119 17.56 2.97 -2.29
N CYS A 120 17.47 2.41 -3.49
CA CYS A 120 18.51 1.57 -4.10
C CYS A 120 18.29 1.41 -5.61
N GLY A 121 19.20 0.67 -6.26
CA GLY A 121 19.16 0.34 -7.68
C GLY A 121 19.74 1.42 -8.60
N GLY A 122 19.76 1.13 -9.90
CA GLY A 122 20.25 1.99 -10.98
C GLY A 122 19.28 3.10 -11.38
N ASP A 123 19.37 3.54 -12.64
CA ASP A 123 18.53 4.64 -13.13
C ASP A 123 17.26 4.12 -13.84
N GLY A 124 17.22 2.83 -14.17
CA GLY A 124 16.10 2.23 -14.87
C GLY A 124 15.98 2.63 -16.33
N GLU A 125 14.83 2.37 -16.92
CA GLU A 125 14.50 2.76 -18.29
C GLU A 125 13.16 3.48 -18.31
N ASP A 126 13.13 4.72 -18.78
CA ASP A 126 11.92 5.51 -18.92
C ASP A 126 10.93 4.88 -19.92
N GLY A 127 9.63 5.08 -19.67
CA GLY A 127 8.56 4.63 -20.57
C GLY A 127 8.24 3.13 -20.49
N LEU A 128 8.90 2.39 -19.60
CA LEU A 128 8.60 0.99 -19.36
C LEU A 128 7.66 0.78 -18.17
N THR A 129 7.33 -0.48 -17.91
CA THR A 129 6.50 -0.87 -16.78
C THR A 129 7.12 -0.43 -15.44
N LYS A 130 6.27 0.05 -14.53
CA LYS A 130 6.57 0.26 -13.12
C LYS A 130 5.76 -0.70 -12.26
N ALA A 131 6.18 -0.91 -11.03
CA ALA A 131 5.43 -1.66 -10.04
C ALA A 131 5.20 -0.79 -8.80
N LEU A 132 4.04 -0.93 -8.17
CA LEU A 132 3.78 -0.38 -6.84
C LEU A 132 3.57 -1.52 -5.86
N ILE A 133 4.13 -1.39 -4.67
CA ILE A 133 3.95 -2.28 -3.54
C ILE A 133 3.55 -1.44 -2.34
N GLY A 134 2.35 -1.70 -1.85
CA GLY A 134 1.76 -1.02 -0.70
C GLY A 134 1.79 -1.91 0.54
N SER A 135 2.74 -1.67 1.45
CA SER A 135 2.86 -2.42 2.70
C SER A 135 2.26 -1.63 3.86
N GLY A 136 1.09 -2.05 4.30
CA GLY A 136 0.33 -1.44 5.38
C GLY A 136 -0.26 -2.50 6.30
N ARG A 137 -1.55 -2.42 6.62
CA ARG A 137 -2.27 -3.49 7.34
C ARG A 137 -2.32 -4.78 6.53
N GLY A 138 -2.48 -4.64 5.21
CA GLY A 138 -2.29 -5.69 4.23
C GLY A 138 -1.06 -5.42 3.34
N LEU A 139 -0.97 -6.15 2.25
CA LEU A 139 0.11 -6.06 1.28
C LEU A 139 -0.47 -6.04 -0.14
N GLY A 140 -0.58 -4.84 -0.72
CA GLY A 140 -1.08 -4.64 -2.07
C GLY A 140 0.03 -4.62 -3.10
N VAL A 141 -0.29 -5.02 -4.32
CA VAL A 141 0.61 -4.95 -5.48
C VAL A 141 -0.18 -4.44 -6.69
N ALA A 142 0.43 -3.58 -7.48
CA ALA A 142 -0.13 -3.18 -8.77
C ALA A 142 0.99 -2.95 -9.79
N GLY A 143 0.73 -3.29 -11.06
CA GLY A 143 1.55 -2.91 -12.19
C GLY A 143 1.08 -1.60 -12.81
N ILE A 144 2.00 -0.83 -13.40
CA ILE A 144 1.71 0.38 -14.14
C ILE A 144 2.35 0.23 -15.52
N VAL A 145 1.53 0.05 -16.54
CA VAL A 145 1.96 -0.13 -17.92
C VAL A 145 1.62 1.13 -18.70
N GLN A 146 2.52 1.60 -19.54
CA GLN A 146 2.24 2.73 -20.43
C GLN A 146 1.91 2.22 -21.84
N ASP A 147 0.95 2.89 -22.48
CA ASP A 147 0.71 2.69 -23.91
C ASP A 147 1.77 3.45 -24.76
N ASP A 148 1.70 3.29 -26.09
CA ASP A 148 2.61 3.95 -27.03
C ASP A 148 2.54 5.50 -26.99
N LEU A 149 1.51 6.07 -26.33
CA LEU A 149 1.33 7.50 -26.14
C LEU A 149 1.76 7.95 -24.74
N GLY A 150 2.25 7.03 -23.91
CA GLY A 150 2.64 7.28 -22.54
C GLY A 150 1.49 7.36 -21.53
N ASN A 151 0.26 6.96 -21.90
CA ASN A 151 -0.84 6.94 -20.94
C ASN A 151 -0.73 5.73 -20.02
N PRO A 152 -0.81 5.92 -18.70
CA PRO A 152 -0.72 4.82 -17.76
C PRO A 152 -2.01 3.98 -17.72
N THR A 153 -1.82 2.67 -17.72
CA THR A 153 -2.87 1.68 -17.41
C THR A 153 -2.46 0.92 -16.17
N ILE A 154 -3.32 0.88 -15.15
CA ILE A 154 -3.05 0.15 -13.92
C ILE A 154 -3.48 -1.31 -14.09
N LEU A 155 -2.59 -2.22 -13.74
CA LEU A 155 -2.85 -3.66 -13.65
C LEU A 155 -3.09 -4.00 -12.17
N PRO A 156 -4.34 -4.14 -11.73
CA PRO A 156 -4.64 -4.58 -10.37
C PRO A 156 -4.23 -6.04 -10.20
N CYS A 157 -3.61 -6.37 -9.08
CA CYS A 157 -3.27 -7.75 -8.75
C CYS A 157 -3.24 -7.98 -7.25
N GLU A 158 -3.34 -9.24 -6.84
CA GLU A 158 -3.34 -9.70 -5.45
C GLU A 158 -2.00 -10.37 -5.08
N GLY A 159 -0.90 -9.78 -5.53
CA GLY A 159 0.46 -10.32 -5.36
C GLY A 159 0.92 -10.46 -3.91
N GLY A 160 0.29 -9.74 -2.97
CA GLY A 160 0.50 -9.91 -1.53
C GLY A 160 0.04 -11.26 -1.00
N HIS A 161 -0.94 -11.88 -1.65
CA HIS A 161 -1.47 -13.20 -1.30
C HIS A 161 -0.74 -14.38 -1.97
N ALA A 162 0.28 -14.11 -2.81
CA ALA A 162 1.12 -15.16 -3.36
C ALA A 162 1.96 -15.84 -2.27
N ASP A 163 2.41 -17.07 -2.57
CA ASP A 163 3.19 -17.89 -1.64
C ASP A 163 4.45 -17.17 -1.15
N LEU A 164 4.73 -17.33 0.13
CA LEU A 164 5.96 -16.84 0.75
C LEU A 164 7.13 -17.79 0.43
N ALA A 165 8.20 -17.24 -0.14
CA ALA A 165 9.46 -17.96 -0.32
C ALA A 165 10.40 -17.74 0.87
N THR A 166 11.18 -18.77 1.22
CA THR A 166 12.23 -18.72 2.25
C THR A 166 13.59 -19.09 1.65
N ILE A 167 14.65 -18.41 2.07
CA ILE A 167 16.01 -18.68 1.58
C ILE A 167 17.00 -19.07 2.69
N SER A 168 16.60 -18.95 3.94
CA SER A 168 17.44 -19.27 5.08
C SER A 168 16.75 -20.24 6.04
N PRO A 169 17.50 -21.01 6.83
CA PRO A 169 16.92 -21.83 7.90
C PRO A 169 16.11 -21.02 8.91
N ARG A 170 16.48 -19.76 9.14
CA ARG A 170 15.77 -18.87 10.06
C ARG A 170 14.40 -18.49 9.52
N GLU A 171 14.34 -18.06 8.25
CA GLU A 171 13.08 -17.81 7.55
C GLU A 171 12.20 -19.07 7.51
N ALA A 172 12.77 -20.23 7.22
CA ALA A 172 12.04 -21.51 7.20
C ALA A 172 11.44 -21.87 8.57
N SER A 173 12.14 -21.55 9.68
CA SER A 173 11.61 -21.78 11.04
C SER A 173 10.42 -20.87 11.35
N VAL A 174 10.45 -19.60 10.95
CA VAL A 174 9.31 -18.67 11.07
C VAL A 174 8.15 -19.16 10.19
N PHE A 175 8.43 -19.50 8.92
CA PHE A 175 7.46 -20.02 7.98
C PHE A 175 6.70 -21.24 8.55
N ALA A 176 7.41 -22.20 9.12
CA ALA A 176 6.79 -23.43 9.68
C ALA A 176 5.80 -23.10 10.82
N LEU A 177 6.07 -22.10 11.66
CA LEU A 177 5.12 -21.67 12.68
C LEU A 177 3.89 -20.97 12.11
N LEU A 178 4.08 -20.15 11.08
CA LEU A 178 2.97 -19.50 10.38
C LEU A 178 2.13 -20.50 9.60
N GLU A 179 2.76 -21.47 8.92
CA GLU A 179 2.08 -22.56 8.22
C GLU A 179 1.22 -23.42 9.17
N ALA A 180 1.76 -23.77 10.34
CA ALA A 180 1.00 -24.49 11.36
C ALA A 180 -0.22 -23.71 11.88
N ARG A 181 -0.19 -22.37 11.82
CA ARG A 181 -1.27 -21.47 12.25
C ARG A 181 -2.33 -21.25 11.17
N TYR A 182 -1.90 -21.05 9.91
CA TYR A 182 -2.74 -20.55 8.82
C TYR A 182 -2.95 -21.53 7.67
N GLY A 183 -2.17 -22.59 7.57
CA GLY A 183 -2.10 -23.47 6.41
C GLY A 183 -1.34 -22.81 5.25
N HIS A 184 -1.97 -21.88 4.56
CA HIS A 184 -1.31 -21.05 3.53
C HIS A 184 -0.58 -19.85 4.16
N VAL A 185 0.69 -19.67 3.80
CA VAL A 185 1.51 -18.51 4.23
C VAL A 185 1.76 -17.61 3.06
N SER A 186 1.01 -16.52 2.99
CA SER A 186 1.19 -15.49 1.97
C SER A 186 2.31 -14.51 2.33
N ARG A 187 2.78 -13.76 1.35
CA ARG A 187 3.74 -12.67 1.53
C ARG A 187 3.25 -11.62 2.53
N GLU A 188 1.95 -11.34 2.54
CA GLU A 188 1.30 -10.44 3.49
C GLU A 188 1.49 -10.87 4.94
N ARG A 189 1.57 -12.18 5.23
CA ARG A 189 1.77 -12.71 6.60
C ARG A 189 3.08 -12.31 7.25
N VAL A 190 4.02 -11.75 6.50
CA VAL A 190 5.32 -11.30 7.02
C VAL A 190 5.67 -9.86 6.65
N ALA A 191 5.18 -9.36 5.52
CA ALA A 191 5.51 -8.03 5.00
C ALA A 191 4.34 -7.04 5.16
N SER A 192 3.70 -7.04 6.32
CA SER A 192 2.62 -6.13 6.72
C SER A 192 2.77 -5.74 8.19
N ILE A 193 1.97 -4.78 8.65
CA ILE A 193 1.93 -4.35 10.06
C ILE A 193 1.67 -5.53 11.00
N ASN A 194 0.66 -6.33 10.68
CA ASN A 194 0.35 -7.52 11.47
C ASN A 194 1.43 -8.59 11.33
N GLY A 195 1.99 -8.73 10.12
CA GLY A 195 3.05 -9.68 9.81
C GLY A 195 4.31 -9.42 10.62
N LEU A 196 4.74 -8.17 10.77
CA LEU A 196 5.91 -7.83 11.58
C LEU A 196 5.73 -8.25 13.05
N ALA A 197 4.55 -8.02 13.62
CA ALA A 197 4.24 -8.45 14.98
C ALA A 197 4.23 -9.99 15.12
N GLU A 198 3.70 -10.69 14.12
CA GLU A 198 3.71 -12.17 14.10
C GLU A 198 5.12 -12.75 13.94
N VAL A 199 5.96 -12.14 13.11
CA VAL A 199 7.39 -12.53 12.98
C VAL A 199 8.10 -12.39 14.32
N TYR A 200 7.91 -11.27 15.03
CA TYR A 200 8.47 -11.07 16.37
C TYR A 200 8.01 -12.16 17.36
N GLU A 201 6.70 -12.49 17.37
CA GLU A 201 6.17 -13.59 18.19
C GLU A 201 6.80 -14.94 17.82
N CYS A 202 6.93 -15.24 16.52
CA CYS A 202 7.55 -16.47 16.05
C CYS A 202 9.00 -16.60 16.50
N LEU A 203 9.78 -15.52 16.41
CA LEU A 203 11.18 -15.51 16.88
C LEU A 203 11.28 -15.81 18.39
N GLY A 204 10.43 -15.17 19.20
CA GLY A 204 10.38 -15.46 20.64
C GLY A 204 10.05 -16.92 20.95
N ARG A 205 9.12 -17.50 20.21
CA ARG A 205 8.73 -18.91 20.37
C ARG A 205 9.86 -19.87 19.97
N ILE A 206 10.61 -19.54 18.91
CA ILE A 206 11.74 -20.36 18.43
C ILE A 206 12.89 -20.36 19.43
N ASP A 207 13.26 -19.18 19.95
CA ASP A 207 14.49 -19.01 20.72
C ASP A 207 14.28 -19.23 22.22
N GLU A 208 13.15 -18.83 22.78
CA GLU A 208 12.92 -18.74 24.22
C GLU A 208 11.67 -19.51 24.68
N GLY A 209 10.86 -20.04 23.76
CA GLY A 209 9.54 -20.59 24.09
C GLY A 209 8.52 -19.54 24.52
N ASP A 210 8.85 -18.24 24.29
CA ASP A 210 7.98 -17.11 24.61
C ASP A 210 6.84 -17.01 23.57
N THR A 211 5.60 -16.88 24.06
CA THR A 211 4.40 -16.74 23.22
C THR A 211 3.71 -15.39 23.43
N ARG A 212 4.39 -14.44 24.02
CA ARG A 212 3.85 -13.10 24.25
C ARG A 212 3.55 -12.42 22.92
N ARG A 213 2.32 -11.95 22.78
CA ARG A 213 1.89 -11.13 21.66
C ARG A 213 2.17 -9.66 21.95
N VAL A 214 2.72 -8.99 20.95
CA VAL A 214 2.98 -7.55 20.95
C VAL A 214 2.33 -6.92 19.72
N ASN A 215 2.04 -5.65 19.76
CA ASN A 215 1.63 -4.91 18.58
C ASN A 215 2.86 -4.32 17.86
N VAL A 216 2.65 -3.87 16.62
CA VAL A 216 3.74 -3.33 15.80
C VAL A 216 4.43 -2.13 16.44
N ALA A 217 3.69 -1.23 17.11
CA ALA A 217 4.28 -0.06 17.76
C ALA A 217 5.24 -0.46 18.90
N GLU A 218 4.90 -1.53 19.63
CA GLU A 218 5.79 -2.10 20.65
C GLU A 218 7.04 -2.71 20.03
N VAL A 219 6.93 -3.45 18.92
CA VAL A 219 8.10 -3.99 18.17
C VAL A 219 9.03 -2.86 17.72
N VAL A 220 8.46 -1.80 17.14
CA VAL A 220 9.23 -0.64 16.68
C VAL A 220 9.92 0.07 17.85
N ALA A 221 9.22 0.28 18.97
CA ALA A 221 9.81 0.89 20.16
C ALA A 221 10.95 0.05 20.73
N LEU A 222 10.81 -1.28 20.78
CA LEU A 222 11.87 -2.20 21.20
C LEU A 222 13.08 -2.14 20.26
N ALA A 223 12.87 -2.09 18.95
CA ALA A 223 13.95 -1.97 17.99
C ALA A 223 14.75 -0.66 18.16
N HIS A 224 14.08 0.46 18.41
CA HIS A 224 14.74 1.74 18.67
C HIS A 224 15.66 1.74 19.90
N ILE A 225 15.39 0.90 20.89
CA ILE A 225 16.27 0.73 22.06
C ILE A 225 17.26 -0.42 21.91
N GLY A 226 17.35 -1.02 20.71
CA GLY A 226 18.35 -2.05 20.38
C GLY A 226 17.99 -3.47 20.82
N ASP A 227 16.68 -3.77 21.05
CA ASP A 227 16.23 -5.14 21.29
C ASP A 227 16.59 -6.04 20.11
N ALA A 228 17.31 -7.14 20.36
CA ALA A 228 17.83 -8.00 19.31
C ALA A 228 16.72 -8.72 18.52
N ARG A 229 15.66 -9.18 19.20
CA ARG A 229 14.53 -9.86 18.59
C ARG A 229 13.73 -8.91 17.69
N ALA A 230 13.47 -7.69 18.15
CA ALA A 230 12.75 -6.69 17.38
C ALA A 230 13.55 -6.25 16.15
N THR A 231 14.84 -6.06 16.29
CA THR A 231 15.76 -5.75 15.19
C THR A 231 15.78 -6.90 14.15
N GLU A 232 15.84 -8.15 14.62
CA GLU A 232 15.80 -9.32 13.73
C GLU A 232 14.44 -9.44 13.02
N ALA A 233 13.32 -9.19 13.71
CA ALA A 233 11.99 -9.22 13.12
C ALA A 233 11.86 -8.21 11.97
N ILE A 234 12.35 -6.98 12.16
CA ILE A 234 12.39 -5.95 11.10
C ILE A 234 13.32 -6.39 9.96
N SER A 235 14.47 -6.95 10.26
CA SER A 235 15.41 -7.44 9.24
C SER A 235 14.82 -8.54 8.37
N LEU A 236 14.10 -9.49 8.94
CA LEU A 236 13.40 -10.55 8.18
C LEU A 236 12.26 -9.96 7.35
N CYS A 237 11.45 -9.09 7.95
CA CYS A 237 10.33 -8.42 7.26
C CYS A 237 10.83 -7.63 6.03
N GLN A 238 11.87 -6.79 6.19
CA GLN A 238 12.46 -6.07 5.06
C GLN A 238 13.07 -6.99 4.01
N GLY A 239 13.67 -8.13 4.41
CA GLY A 239 14.22 -9.12 3.50
C GLY A 239 13.13 -9.76 2.63
N TRP A 240 12.01 -10.14 3.21
CA TRP A 240 10.86 -10.64 2.44
C TRP A 240 10.22 -9.57 1.56
N LEU A 241 10.13 -8.32 2.03
CA LEU A 241 9.64 -7.21 1.21
C LEU A 241 10.56 -6.98 -0.01
N ALA A 242 11.88 -7.02 0.18
CA ALA A 242 12.86 -6.92 -0.91
C ALA A 242 12.74 -8.07 -1.92
N ALA A 243 12.58 -9.32 -1.42
CA ALA A 243 12.37 -10.48 -2.27
C ALA A 243 11.09 -10.35 -3.11
N MET A 244 9.99 -9.92 -2.48
CA MET A 244 8.73 -9.69 -3.17
C MET A 244 8.84 -8.55 -4.19
N ALA A 245 9.51 -7.44 -3.84
CA ALA A 245 9.75 -6.33 -4.76
C ALA A 245 10.52 -6.78 -6.01
N SER A 246 11.55 -7.60 -5.83
CA SER A 246 12.32 -8.14 -6.95
C SER A 246 11.54 -9.16 -7.78
N ASP A 247 10.76 -10.05 -7.15
CA ASP A 247 9.90 -11.00 -7.87
C ASP A 247 8.83 -10.26 -8.70
N THR A 248 8.23 -9.22 -8.13
CA THR A 248 7.25 -8.37 -8.83
C THR A 248 7.90 -7.66 -10.02
N ALA A 249 9.10 -7.10 -9.83
CA ALA A 249 9.85 -6.47 -10.91
C ALA A 249 10.16 -7.43 -12.06
N LEU A 250 10.55 -8.66 -11.73
CA LEU A 250 10.80 -9.70 -12.74
C LEU A 250 9.53 -10.13 -13.48
N MET A 251 8.43 -10.35 -12.75
CA MET A 251 7.16 -10.82 -13.34
C MET A 251 6.51 -9.78 -14.24
N LEU A 252 6.61 -8.50 -13.89
CA LEU A 252 6.01 -7.39 -14.63
C LEU A 252 6.97 -6.77 -15.65
N GLY A 253 8.27 -7.08 -15.60
CA GLY A 253 9.29 -6.37 -16.36
C GLY A 253 9.38 -4.90 -15.93
N ALA A 254 9.30 -4.60 -14.62
CA ALA A 254 9.18 -3.25 -14.09
C ALA A 254 10.51 -2.49 -14.12
N ARG A 255 11.04 -2.24 -15.31
CA ARG A 255 12.35 -1.63 -15.53
C ARG A 255 12.37 -0.12 -15.30
N SER A 256 11.22 0.55 -15.32
CA SER A 256 11.11 1.96 -14.93
C SER A 256 11.05 2.16 -13.39
N GLY A 257 11.04 1.09 -12.62
CA GLY A 257 11.19 1.13 -11.17
C GLY A 257 10.10 0.44 -10.37
N VAL A 258 10.43 0.20 -9.10
CA VAL A 258 9.52 -0.31 -8.08
C VAL A 258 9.27 0.78 -7.05
N TYR A 259 8.02 1.10 -6.81
CA TYR A 259 7.58 2.11 -5.84
C TYR A 259 7.04 1.43 -4.60
N LEU A 260 7.66 1.72 -3.46
CA LEU A 260 7.25 1.23 -2.15
C LEU A 260 6.43 2.30 -1.44
N SER A 261 5.33 1.91 -0.82
CA SER A 261 4.43 2.81 -0.08
C SER A 261 3.81 2.10 1.12
N GLY A 262 3.16 2.84 1.99
CA GLY A 262 2.26 2.33 3.02
C GLY A 262 2.77 2.46 4.44
N GLU A 263 1.82 2.34 5.35
CA GLU A 263 1.97 2.64 6.79
C GLU A 263 3.10 1.84 7.47
N LEU A 264 3.34 0.58 7.07
CA LEU A 264 4.46 -0.18 7.64
C LEU A 264 5.80 0.50 7.37
N LEU A 265 6.01 0.97 6.13
CA LEU A 265 7.25 1.64 5.74
C LEU A 265 7.43 3.00 6.42
N GLU A 266 6.34 3.70 6.72
CA GLU A 266 6.35 4.91 7.52
C GLU A 266 6.79 4.62 8.97
N LEU A 267 6.30 3.50 9.55
CA LEU A 267 6.61 3.10 10.92
C LEU A 267 8.07 2.61 11.10
N ILE A 268 8.59 1.86 10.14
CA ILE A 268 9.91 1.23 10.26
C ILE A 268 10.99 1.87 9.38
N GLY A 269 10.66 2.90 8.59
CA GLY A 269 11.54 3.43 7.54
C GLY A 269 12.95 3.82 7.99
N GLU A 270 13.09 4.36 9.21
CA GLU A 270 14.39 4.70 9.80
C GLU A 270 15.19 3.47 10.30
N LEU A 271 14.51 2.32 10.49
CA LEU A 271 15.09 1.07 10.95
C LEU A 271 15.45 0.12 9.80
N ILE A 272 15.08 0.47 8.56
CA ILE A 272 15.39 -0.33 7.38
C ILE A 272 16.87 -0.17 7.01
N ASP A 273 17.58 -1.28 6.92
CA ASP A 273 18.88 -1.35 6.27
C ASP A 273 18.70 -1.45 4.74
N TRP A 274 18.69 -0.30 4.07
CA TRP A 274 18.52 -0.24 2.62
C TRP A 274 19.62 -0.94 1.84
N LYS A 275 20.82 -1.10 2.43
CA LYS A 275 21.91 -1.88 1.80
C LYS A 275 21.60 -3.37 1.83
N ALA A 276 21.11 -3.88 2.96
CA ALA A 276 20.66 -5.28 3.07
C ALA A 276 19.42 -5.53 2.19
N PHE A 277 18.50 -4.55 2.10
CA PHE A 277 17.36 -4.59 1.18
C PHE A 277 17.83 -4.72 -0.27
N GLU A 278 18.75 -3.86 -0.73
CA GLU A 278 19.31 -3.90 -2.08
C GLU A 278 20.00 -5.24 -2.39
N ALA A 279 20.81 -5.73 -1.45
CA ALA A 279 21.47 -7.02 -1.60
C ALA A 279 20.44 -8.15 -1.82
N ARG A 280 19.33 -8.15 -1.06
CA ARG A 280 18.25 -9.12 -1.21
C ARG A 280 17.43 -8.92 -2.49
N PHE A 281 17.16 -7.68 -2.87
CA PHE A 281 16.44 -7.31 -4.09
C PHE A 281 17.19 -7.76 -5.35
N THR A 282 18.51 -7.61 -5.37
CA THR A 282 19.34 -7.94 -6.53
C THR A 282 19.79 -9.40 -6.59
N ASP A 283 19.60 -10.18 -5.51
CA ASP A 283 20.00 -11.59 -5.46
C ASP A 283 19.05 -12.47 -6.31
N LYS A 284 19.26 -12.42 -7.63
CA LYS A 284 18.53 -13.21 -8.65
C LYS A 284 19.46 -14.01 -9.55
N GLY A 285 20.61 -14.44 -9.02
CA GLY A 285 21.57 -15.29 -9.71
C GLY A 285 22.00 -14.66 -11.04
N ARG A 286 21.76 -15.33 -12.18
CA ARG A 286 22.14 -14.80 -13.50
C ARG A 286 21.48 -13.48 -13.90
N LEU A 287 20.39 -13.08 -13.24
CA LEU A 287 19.68 -11.82 -13.50
C LEU A 287 20.09 -10.70 -12.52
N THR A 288 21.12 -10.91 -11.69
CA THR A 288 21.59 -9.88 -10.75
C THR A 288 21.88 -8.55 -11.45
N ALA A 289 22.61 -8.54 -12.57
CA ALA A 289 22.90 -7.31 -13.31
C ALA A 289 21.62 -6.61 -13.82
N TYR A 290 20.64 -7.40 -14.32
CA TYR A 290 19.34 -6.87 -14.73
C TYR A 290 18.60 -6.18 -13.56
N MET A 291 18.66 -6.79 -12.37
CA MET A 291 18.01 -6.24 -11.17
C MET A 291 18.72 -4.99 -10.62
N GLN A 292 20.06 -4.92 -10.77
CA GLN A 292 20.84 -3.76 -10.33
C GLN A 292 20.49 -2.48 -11.08
N ASP A 293 19.99 -2.57 -12.31
CA ASP A 293 19.58 -1.41 -13.10
C ASP A 293 18.20 -0.86 -12.69
N ILE A 294 17.36 -1.66 -11.99
CA ILE A 294 16.01 -1.28 -11.62
C ILE A 294 16.04 -0.41 -10.36
N PRO A 295 15.57 0.85 -10.42
CA PRO A 295 15.48 1.71 -9.24
C PRO A 295 14.35 1.26 -8.33
N VAL A 296 14.57 1.40 -7.02
CA VAL A 296 13.54 1.25 -6.00
C VAL A 296 13.33 2.60 -5.33
N TYR A 297 12.08 3.04 -5.30
CA TYR A 297 11.67 4.31 -4.72
C TYR A 297 10.79 4.09 -3.50
N LEU A 298 10.94 4.94 -2.49
CA LEU A 298 10.02 5.08 -1.37
C LEU A 298 9.18 6.34 -1.58
N THR A 299 7.85 6.21 -1.55
CA THR A 299 6.95 7.38 -1.62
C THR A 299 6.88 8.08 -0.27
N ARG A 300 6.78 9.41 -0.28
CA ARG A 300 6.76 10.26 0.92
C ARG A 300 5.64 11.30 0.86
N THR A 301 4.47 10.91 0.46
CA THR A 301 3.29 11.77 0.50
C THR A 301 2.19 11.11 1.31
N ALA A 302 1.53 11.92 2.16
CA ALA A 302 0.47 11.46 3.04
C ALA A 302 -0.87 11.21 2.32
N ASP A 303 -1.05 11.74 1.09
CA ASP A 303 -2.31 11.73 0.35
C ASP A 303 -2.19 10.98 -0.98
N LEU A 304 -1.38 9.92 -0.99
CA LEU A 304 -1.06 9.16 -2.20
C LEU A 304 -2.33 8.64 -2.90
N GLU A 305 -3.28 8.11 -2.14
CA GLU A 305 -4.56 7.61 -2.64
C GLU A 305 -5.38 8.73 -3.27
N LEU A 306 -5.49 9.88 -2.60
CA LEU A 306 -6.26 11.04 -3.09
C LEU A 306 -5.63 11.61 -4.37
N ILE A 307 -4.31 11.67 -4.46
CA ILE A 307 -3.59 12.09 -5.68
C ILE A 307 -3.95 11.17 -6.84
N GLY A 308 -3.94 9.85 -6.62
CA GLY A 308 -4.30 8.87 -7.64
C GLY A 308 -5.74 9.02 -8.12
N LEU A 309 -6.68 9.24 -7.20
CA LEU A 309 -8.09 9.41 -7.52
C LEU A 309 -8.36 10.61 -8.44
N THR A 310 -7.55 11.67 -8.40
CA THR A 310 -7.70 12.82 -9.31
C THR A 310 -7.57 12.43 -10.78
N THR A 311 -6.84 11.36 -11.09
CA THR A 311 -6.62 10.90 -12.47
C THR A 311 -7.89 10.38 -13.14
N LEU A 312 -8.92 10.05 -12.36
CA LEU A 312 -10.21 9.55 -12.84
C LEU A 312 -11.12 10.66 -13.42
N PHE A 313 -10.72 11.93 -13.27
CA PHE A 313 -11.51 13.11 -13.68
C PHE A 313 -10.73 14.03 -14.64
N ARG A 314 -10.08 13.45 -15.62
CA ARG A 314 -9.39 14.20 -16.70
C ARG A 314 -10.37 14.66 -17.76
#